data_f82cd10354b2c55f82e51ca4eaf9ab46
#
_entry.id   f82cd10354b2c55f82e51ca4eaf9ab46
#
_cell.length_a   1.000
_cell.length_b   1.000
_cell.length_c   1.000
_cell.angle_alpha   90.00
_cell.angle_beta   90.00
_cell.angle_gamma   90.00
#
_symmetry.space_group_name_H-M   'P 1'
#
loop_
_entity.id
_entity.type
_entity.pdbx_description
1 polymer ?
#
loop_
_entity_poly.entity_id
_entity_poly.type
_entity_poly.pdbx_seq_one_letter_code
_entity_poly.pdbx_strand_id
1 'polypeptide(L)'
;MRNRMLENVILKNLQRVETGLREKSLMCAVEIEMDRPDLTTAEFEDAIRYLEDKGLVNRFTNLIGETVWGITEMGRDALKGL
;
A
#
# COMPACT_ATOMS: atom_id res chain seq x y z
N MET A 1 6.47 4.77 14.81
CA MET A 1 7.79 4.58 14.15
C MET A 1 7.60 4.06 12.73
N ARG A 2 8.31 4.62 11.79
CA ARG A 2 8.20 4.20 10.38
C ARG A 2 8.78 2.81 10.18
N ASN A 3 8.12 2.04 9.33
CA ASN A 3 8.61 0.73 8.92
C ASN A 3 8.80 0.75 7.39
N ARG A 4 10.03 0.97 6.96
CA ARG A 4 10.35 1.09 5.53
C ARG A 4 10.09 -0.20 4.75
N MET A 5 10.36 -1.33 5.35
CA MET A 5 10.10 -2.61 4.70
C MET A 5 8.62 -2.78 4.42
N LEU A 6 7.76 -2.46 5.38
CA LEU A 6 6.32 -2.51 5.23
C LEU A 6 5.86 -1.55 4.13
N GLU A 7 6.38 -0.32 4.12
CA GLU A 7 6.06 0.68 3.10
C GLU A 7 6.43 0.18 1.70
N ASN A 8 7.60 -0.40 1.55
CA ASN A 8 8.06 -0.91 0.27
C ASN A 8 7.21 -2.08 -0.23
N VAL A 9 6.80 -2.96 0.67
CA VAL A 9 5.95 -4.10 0.32
C VAL A 9 4.56 -3.62 -0.11
N ILE A 10 4.03 -2.60 0.56
CA ILE A 10 2.76 -1.97 0.16
C ILE A 10 2.87 -1.43 -1.27
N LEU A 11 3.92 -0.66 -1.56
CA LEU A 11 4.12 -0.08 -2.90
C LEU A 11 4.27 -1.16 -3.96
N LYS A 12 5.02 -2.22 -3.69
CA LYS A 12 5.21 -3.32 -4.63
C LYS A 12 3.90 -4.02 -4.96
N ASN A 13 3.06 -4.24 -3.97
CA ASN A 13 1.77 -4.87 -4.19
C ASN A 13 0.85 -3.99 -5.02
N LEU A 14 0.83 -2.70 -4.74
CA LEU A 14 0.02 -1.75 -5.51
C LEU A 14 0.52 -1.61 -6.95
N GLN A 15 1.82 -1.71 -7.17
CA GLN A 15 2.38 -1.63 -8.52
C GLN A 15 1.92 -2.78 -9.41
N ARG A 16 1.63 -3.93 -8.84
CA ARG A 16 1.18 -5.12 -9.58
C ARG A 16 -0.28 -5.06 -10.00
N VAL A 17 -1.08 -4.19 -9.38
CA VAL A 17 -2.53 -4.13 -9.59
C VAL A 17 -2.93 -2.73 -10.03
N GLU A 18 -3.07 -2.53 -11.34
CA GLU A 18 -3.40 -1.21 -11.90
C GLU A 18 -4.75 -0.67 -11.43
N THR A 19 -5.71 -1.55 -11.18
CA THR A 19 -7.04 -1.15 -10.74
C THR A 19 -7.13 -0.79 -9.26
N GLY A 20 -6.01 -0.93 -8.54
CA GLY A 20 -5.97 -0.69 -7.11
C GLY A 20 -6.45 -1.89 -6.29
N LEU A 21 -6.23 -1.81 -5.00
CA LEU A 21 -6.63 -2.86 -4.06
C LEU A 21 -7.41 -2.25 -2.91
N ARG A 22 -8.44 -2.94 -2.46
CA ARG A 22 -9.14 -2.57 -1.23
C ARG A 22 -8.17 -2.74 -0.07
N GLU A 23 -8.35 -1.94 0.97
CA GLU A 23 -7.43 -1.92 2.12
C GLU A 23 -7.27 -3.32 2.73
N LYS A 24 -8.36 -4.05 2.91
CA LYS A 24 -8.30 -5.38 3.50
C LYS A 24 -7.52 -6.37 2.63
N SER A 25 -7.74 -6.33 1.33
CA SER A 25 -7.01 -7.17 0.38
C SER A 25 -5.54 -6.84 0.35
N LEU A 26 -5.22 -5.55 0.39
CA LEU A 26 -3.84 -5.08 0.41
C LEU A 26 -3.14 -5.54 1.69
N MET A 27 -3.79 -5.38 2.83
CA MET A 27 -3.23 -5.81 4.11
C MET A 27 -2.96 -7.32 4.12
N CYS A 28 -3.89 -8.13 3.62
CA CYS A 28 -3.70 -9.57 3.52
C CYS A 28 -2.50 -9.93 2.64
N ALA A 29 -2.37 -9.28 1.48
CA ALA A 29 -1.25 -9.52 0.58
C ALA A 29 0.09 -9.17 1.24
N VAL A 30 0.12 -8.07 1.97
CA VAL A 30 1.33 -7.62 2.67
C VAL A 30 1.70 -8.57 3.80
N GLU A 31 0.71 -9.05 4.56
CA GLU A 31 0.96 -10.04 5.62
C GLU A 31 1.60 -11.30 5.08
N ILE A 32 1.10 -11.78 3.94
CA ILE A 32 1.60 -13.00 3.32
C ILE A 32 3.02 -12.78 2.80
N GLU A 33 3.26 -11.68 2.12
CA GLU A 33 4.58 -11.39 1.54
C GLU A 33 5.64 -11.19 2.61
N MET A 34 5.30 -10.56 3.72
CA MET A 34 6.23 -10.32 4.82
C MET A 34 6.34 -11.49 5.80
N ASP A 35 5.48 -12.49 5.64
CA ASP A 35 5.36 -13.61 6.57
C ASP A 35 5.15 -13.10 8.00
N ARG A 36 4.24 -12.13 8.14
CA ARG A 36 3.93 -11.50 9.42
C ARG A 36 2.45 -11.63 9.76
N PRO A 37 2.03 -12.78 10.29
CA PRO A 37 0.62 -12.93 10.72
C PRO A 37 0.27 -12.03 11.91
N ASP A 38 1.28 -11.49 12.58
CA ASP A 38 1.12 -10.58 13.72
C ASP A 38 0.98 -9.10 13.31
N LEU A 39 1.00 -8.80 12.01
CA LEU A 39 0.84 -7.43 11.53
C LEU A 39 -0.50 -6.86 12.00
N THR A 40 -0.46 -5.73 12.70
CA THR A 40 -1.68 -5.12 13.19
C THR A 40 -2.24 -4.11 12.20
N THR A 41 -3.55 -3.87 12.30
CA THR A 41 -4.20 -2.84 11.49
C THR A 41 -3.57 -1.47 11.73
N ALA A 42 -3.20 -1.17 12.99
CA ALA A 42 -2.57 0.11 13.34
C ALA A 42 -1.23 0.29 12.63
N GLU A 43 -0.38 -0.75 12.62
CA GLU A 43 0.90 -0.69 11.91
C GLU A 43 0.70 -0.45 10.41
N PHE A 44 -0.24 -1.18 9.83
CA PHE A 44 -0.55 -1.06 8.40
C PHE A 44 -1.07 0.35 8.07
N GLU A 45 -2.03 0.85 8.86
CA GLU A 45 -2.61 2.17 8.64
C GLU A 45 -1.58 3.28 8.77
N ASP A 46 -0.68 3.19 9.76
CA ASP A 46 0.39 4.17 9.92
C ASP A 46 1.29 4.21 8.68
N ALA A 47 1.65 3.05 8.15
CA ALA A 47 2.49 2.97 6.97
C ALA A 47 1.80 3.54 5.73
N ILE A 48 0.53 3.18 5.52
CA ILE A 48 -0.18 3.62 4.32
C ILE A 48 -0.50 5.12 4.37
N ARG A 49 -0.78 5.66 5.56
CA ARG A 49 -0.97 7.10 5.74
C ARG A 49 0.31 7.88 5.45
N TYR A 50 1.44 7.35 5.89
CA TYR A 50 2.72 7.96 5.58
C TYR A 50 2.92 8.03 4.06
N LEU A 51 2.63 6.94 3.37
CA LEU A 51 2.77 6.91 1.91
C LEU A 51 1.79 7.87 1.23
N GLU A 52 0.58 7.97 1.73
CA GLU A 52 -0.42 8.92 1.22
C GLU A 52 0.03 10.36 1.41
N ASP A 53 0.54 10.68 2.60
CA ASP A 53 1.02 12.03 2.92
C ASP A 53 2.19 12.44 2.03
N LYS A 54 3.01 11.47 1.62
CA LYS A 54 4.14 11.72 0.72
C LYS A 54 3.74 11.71 -0.77
N GLY A 55 2.46 11.45 -1.06
CA GLY A 55 1.99 11.42 -2.45
C GLY A 55 2.39 10.18 -3.22
N LEU A 56 2.78 9.11 -2.53
CA LEU A 56 3.23 7.87 -3.18
C LEU A 56 2.07 6.91 -3.46
N VAL A 57 0.99 7.02 -2.70
CA VAL A 57 -0.25 6.27 -2.93
C VAL A 57 -1.43 7.23 -2.81
N ASN A 58 -2.57 6.86 -3.38
CA ASN A 58 -3.80 7.61 -3.22
C ASN A 58 -4.98 6.67 -3.08
N ARG A 59 -6.06 7.22 -2.53
CA ARG A 59 -7.35 6.52 -2.46
C ARG A 59 -8.23 7.00 -3.60
N PHE A 60 -8.98 6.09 -4.18
CA PHE A 60 -9.99 6.45 -5.18
C PHE A 60 -11.15 5.46 -5.11
N THR A 61 -12.25 5.83 -5.74
CA THR A 61 -13.44 4.98 -5.80
C THR A 61 -13.43 4.25 -7.13
N ASN A 62 -13.56 2.91 -7.09
CA ASN A 62 -13.61 2.12 -8.32
C ASN A 62 -15.01 2.17 -8.95
N LEU A 63 -15.19 1.45 -10.05
CA LEU A 63 -16.44 1.49 -10.84
C LEU A 63 -17.66 0.99 -10.07
N ILE A 64 -17.46 0.16 -9.05
CA ILE A 64 -18.56 -0.38 -8.25
C ILE A 64 -18.74 0.36 -6.92
N GLY A 65 -18.07 1.51 -6.78
CA GLY A 65 -18.26 2.37 -5.61
C GLY A 65 -17.44 2.02 -4.38
N GLU A 66 -16.47 1.12 -4.50
CA GLU A 66 -15.61 0.75 -3.38
C GLU A 66 -14.37 1.65 -3.33
N THR A 67 -13.92 1.95 -2.10
CA THR A 67 -12.67 2.68 -1.89
C THR A 67 -11.49 1.72 -2.04
N VAL A 68 -10.55 2.07 -2.90
CA VAL A 68 -9.35 1.28 -3.15
C VAL A 68 -8.11 2.17 -3.06
N TRP A 69 -6.97 1.55 -2.80
CA TRP A 69 -5.67 2.20 -2.80
C TRP A 69 -4.98 1.94 -4.14
N GLY A 70 -4.29 2.95 -4.65
CA GLY A 70 -3.50 2.82 -5.87
C GLY A 70 -2.14 3.48 -5.70
N ILE A 71 -1.16 3.05 -6.49
CA ILE A 71 0.15 3.66 -6.52
C ILE A 71 0.12 4.87 -7.46
N THR A 72 0.80 5.94 -7.07
CA THR A 72 0.96 7.12 -7.92
C THR A 72 2.21 6.97 -8.78
N GLU A 73 2.39 7.90 -9.73
CA GLU A 73 3.63 7.94 -10.51
C GLU A 73 4.85 8.15 -9.60
N MET A 74 4.72 9.02 -8.60
CA MET A 74 5.78 9.21 -7.60
C MET A 74 6.09 7.94 -6.84
N GLY A 75 5.06 7.15 -6.53
CA GLY A 75 5.25 5.87 -5.85
C GLY A 75 6.03 4.88 -6.72
N ARG A 76 5.74 4.84 -8.01
CA ARG A 76 6.47 3.99 -8.96
C ARG A 76 7.93 4.43 -9.06
N ASP A 77 8.17 5.73 -9.11
CA ASP A 77 9.51 6.28 -9.17
C ASP A 77 10.30 5.96 -7.91
N ALA A 78 9.65 5.99 -6.75
CA ALA A 78 10.28 5.63 -5.48
C ALA A 78 10.75 4.16 -5.49
N LEU A 79 9.97 3.26 -6.10
CA LEU A 79 10.37 1.86 -6.22
C LEU A 79 11.58 1.67 -7.14
N LYS A 80 11.72 2.50 -8.16
CA LYS A 80 12.86 2.43 -9.07
C LYS A 80 14.18 2.78 -8.39
N GLY A 81 14.13 3.53 -7.30
CA GLY A 81 15.31 3.93 -6.53
C GLY A 81 15.78 2.89 -5.51
N LEU A 82 15.10 1.77 -5.43
CA LEU A 82 15.46 0.73 -4.45
C LEU A 82 16.53 -0.22 -4.96
#